data_758de4dd0fc5b8e45a579ada16d81b86
#
_entry.id   758de4dd0fc5b8e45a579ada16d81b86
#
_cell.length_a   1.000
_cell.length_b   1.000
_cell.length_c   1.000
_cell.angle_alpha   90.00
_cell.angle_beta   90.00
_cell.angle_gamma   90.00
#
_symmetry.space_group_name_H-M   'P 1'
#
loop_
_entity.id
_entity.type
_entity.pdbx_description
1 polymer ?
#
loop_
_entity_poly.entity_id
_entity_poly.type
_entity_poly.pdbx_seq_one_letter_code
_entity_poly.pdbx_strand_id
1 'polypeptide(L)' 'MSPDKLVYMANQIGKFFASQGHDAAVAGIADHIEKFWDPRMRAAIFAHLKAGGAGLDPNAREALERLAAAKPKEGAHTPH' A
#
# COMPACT_ATOMS: atom_id res chain seq x y z
N MET A 1 -15.03 0.71 -6.47
CA MET A 1 -13.91 -0.20 -6.59
C MET A 1 -13.85 -1.11 -5.39
N SER A 2 -13.81 -2.39 -5.63
CA SER A 2 -13.92 -3.32 -4.51
C SER A 2 -12.56 -3.55 -3.86
N PRO A 3 -12.56 -3.81 -2.56
CA PRO A 3 -11.31 -4.11 -1.87
C PRO A 3 -10.60 -5.33 -2.45
N ASP A 4 -11.36 -6.32 -2.88
CA ASP A 4 -10.79 -7.54 -3.45
C ASP A 4 -9.93 -7.25 -4.67
N LYS A 5 -10.41 -6.36 -5.52
CA LYS A 5 -9.67 -6.01 -6.71
C LYS A 5 -8.38 -5.28 -6.36
N LEU A 6 -8.45 -4.38 -5.40
CA LEU A 6 -7.28 -3.63 -4.97
C LEU A 6 -6.26 -4.54 -4.29
N VAL A 7 -6.73 -5.51 -3.51
CA VAL A 7 -5.85 -6.50 -2.90
C VAL A 7 -5.12 -7.29 -3.98
N TYR A 8 -5.87 -7.73 -4.98
CA TYR A 8 -5.27 -8.47 -6.08
C TYR A 8 -4.19 -7.64 -6.77
N MET A 9 -4.49 -6.37 -7.05
CA MET A 9 -3.54 -5.48 -7.69
C MET A 9 -2.29 -5.26 -6.84
N ALA A 10 -2.47 -5.05 -5.55
CA ALA A 10 -1.34 -4.85 -4.65
C ALA A 10 -0.45 -6.09 -4.60
N ASN A 11 -1.07 -7.27 -4.56
CA ASN A 11 -0.31 -8.51 -4.54
C ASN A 11 0.45 -8.73 -5.85
N GLN A 12 -0.14 -8.33 -6.97
CA GLN A 12 0.55 -8.44 -8.25
C GLN A 12 1.79 -7.54 -8.30
N ILE A 13 1.68 -6.33 -7.76
CA ILE A 13 2.83 -5.45 -7.65
C ILE A 13 3.89 -6.11 -6.77
N GLY A 14 3.47 -6.73 -5.68
CA GLY A 14 4.38 -7.43 -4.79
C GLY A 14 5.14 -8.54 -5.49
N LYS A 15 4.46 -9.28 -6.35
CA LYS A 15 5.10 -10.35 -7.10
C LYS A 15 6.14 -9.82 -8.07
N PHE A 16 5.84 -8.67 -8.66
CA PHE A 16 6.78 -8.06 -9.59
C PHE A 16 8.10 -7.71 -8.89
N PHE A 17 8.04 -7.22 -7.67
CA PHE A 17 9.23 -6.81 -6.94
C PHE A 17 9.86 -7.92 -6.08
N ALA A 18 9.20 -9.06 -5.96
CA ALA A 18 9.61 -10.09 -5.00
C ALA A 18 11.04 -10.56 -5.14
N SER A 19 11.55 -10.62 -6.36
CA SER A 19 12.90 -11.12 -6.58
C SER A 19 14.00 -10.16 -6.14
N GLN A 20 13.64 -8.94 -5.75
CA GLN A 20 14.63 -7.94 -5.39
C GLN A 20 15.04 -7.99 -3.91
N GLY A 21 14.49 -8.91 -3.15
CA GLY A 21 14.74 -8.99 -1.72
C GLY A 21 13.67 -8.23 -0.95
N HIS A 22 13.54 -8.58 0.33
CA HIS A 22 12.43 -8.05 1.13
C HIS A 22 12.37 -6.53 1.17
N ASP A 23 13.45 -5.88 1.58
CA ASP A 23 13.40 -4.42 1.76
C ASP A 23 13.17 -3.69 0.46
N ALA A 24 13.85 -4.11 -0.59
CA ALA A 24 13.67 -3.47 -1.90
C ALA A 24 12.27 -3.71 -2.44
N ALA A 25 11.73 -4.91 -2.21
CA ALA A 25 10.38 -5.22 -2.67
C ALA A 25 9.35 -4.35 -1.96
N VAL A 26 9.46 -4.23 -0.65
CA VAL A 26 8.53 -3.40 0.12
C VAL A 26 8.62 -1.94 -0.32
N ALA A 27 9.83 -1.42 -0.47
CA ALA A 27 10.00 -0.04 -0.92
C ALA A 27 9.44 0.17 -2.32
N GLY A 28 9.65 -0.79 -3.20
CA GLY A 28 9.14 -0.70 -4.58
C GLY A 28 7.63 -0.72 -4.64
N ILE A 29 6.99 -1.58 -3.87
CA ILE A 29 5.54 -1.64 -3.81
C ILE A 29 4.97 -0.32 -3.29
N ALA A 30 5.55 0.18 -2.21
CA ALA A 30 5.07 1.43 -1.60
C ALA A 30 5.21 2.59 -2.57
N ASP A 31 6.35 2.69 -3.23
CA ASP A 31 6.61 3.74 -4.18
C ASP A 31 5.63 3.67 -5.36
N HIS A 32 5.39 2.47 -5.86
CA HIS A 32 4.47 2.28 -6.98
C HIS A 32 3.05 2.72 -6.61
N ILE A 33 2.58 2.30 -5.45
CA ILE A 33 1.24 2.65 -5.02
C ILE A 33 1.12 4.16 -4.82
N GLU A 34 2.12 4.75 -4.20
CA GLU A 34 2.11 6.18 -3.95
C GLU A 34 2.07 7.00 -5.25
N LYS A 35 2.82 6.56 -6.25
CA LYS A 35 2.93 7.31 -7.49
C LYS A 35 1.82 7.05 -8.48
N PHE A 36 1.31 5.82 -8.52
CA PHE A 36 0.40 5.44 -9.59
C PHE A 36 -1.06 5.22 -9.18
N TRP A 37 -1.33 4.95 -7.91
CA TRP A 37 -2.70 4.79 -7.47
C TRP A 37 -3.27 6.15 -7.12
N ASP A 38 -4.51 6.38 -7.52
CA ASP A 38 -5.13 7.67 -7.19
C ASP A 38 -5.57 7.69 -5.72
N PRO A 39 -5.93 8.86 -5.19
CA PRO A 39 -6.30 8.97 -3.77
C PRO A 39 -7.44 8.06 -3.34
N ARG A 40 -8.40 7.81 -4.21
CA ARG A 40 -9.52 6.93 -3.86
C ARG A 40 -9.06 5.50 -3.69
N MET A 41 -8.21 5.03 -4.58
CA MET A 41 -7.67 3.68 -4.51
C MET A 41 -6.87 3.53 -3.22
N ARG A 42 -6.03 4.51 -2.91
CA ARG A 42 -5.23 4.45 -1.70
C ARG A 42 -6.10 4.46 -0.45
N ALA A 43 -7.10 5.32 -0.42
CA ALA A 43 -8.00 5.37 0.73
C ALA A 43 -8.73 4.05 0.93
N ALA A 44 -9.18 3.43 -0.15
CA ALA A 44 -9.89 2.16 -0.06
C ALA A 44 -9.01 1.04 0.45
N ILE A 45 -7.76 0.96 -0.03
CA ILE A 45 -6.88 -0.11 0.43
C ILE A 45 -6.40 0.14 1.87
N PHE A 46 -6.23 1.40 2.27
CA PHE A 46 -5.89 1.70 3.65
C PHE A 46 -7.03 1.33 4.60
N ALA A 47 -8.27 1.58 4.19
CA ALA A 47 -9.43 1.18 4.98
C ALA A 47 -9.48 -0.34 5.13
N HIS A 48 -9.18 -1.06 4.04
CA HIS A 48 -9.14 -2.51 4.08
C HIS A 48 -8.02 -3.00 5.00
N LEU A 49 -6.86 -2.37 4.94
CA LEU A 49 -5.74 -2.71 5.80
C LEU A 49 -6.11 -2.53 7.26
N LYS A 50 -6.79 -1.42 7.58
CA LYS A 50 -7.22 -1.14 8.92
C LYS A 50 -8.22 -2.16 9.44
N ALA A 51 -9.01 -2.71 8.55
CA ALA A 51 -10.00 -3.74 8.88
C ALA A 51 -9.37 -5.14 8.97
N GLY A 52 -8.08 -5.26 8.83
CA GLY A 52 -7.39 -6.54 8.94
C GLY A 52 -6.54 -6.90 7.74
N GLY A 53 -6.76 -6.28 6.60
CA GLY A 53 -5.95 -6.52 5.42
C GLY A 53 -6.06 -7.92 4.84
N ALA A 54 -7.24 -8.53 4.95
CA ALA A 54 -7.42 -9.90 4.50
C ALA A 54 -6.98 -10.06 3.05
N GLY A 55 -6.22 -11.12 2.79
CA GLY A 55 -5.79 -11.45 1.44
C GLY A 55 -4.50 -10.79 0.99
N LEU A 56 -4.01 -9.79 1.72
CA LEU A 56 -2.77 -9.12 1.33
C LEU A 56 -1.57 -10.02 1.61
N ASP A 57 -0.67 -10.13 0.63
CA ASP A 57 0.58 -10.84 0.83
C ASP A 57 1.47 -10.05 1.79
N PRO A 58 2.41 -10.70 2.48
CA PRO A 58 3.21 -10.03 3.50
C PRO A 58 3.95 -8.78 3.01
N ASN A 59 4.55 -8.82 1.84
CA ASN A 59 5.28 -7.65 1.35
C ASN A 59 4.33 -6.52 1.00
N ALA A 60 3.20 -6.84 0.39
CA ALA A 60 2.21 -5.83 0.05
C ALA A 60 1.63 -5.20 1.31
N ARG A 61 1.34 -6.02 2.32
CA ARG A 61 0.84 -5.53 3.59
C ARG A 61 1.84 -4.59 4.24
N GLU A 62 3.10 -4.99 4.30
CA GLU A 62 4.10 -4.15 4.92
C GLU A 62 4.27 -2.83 4.20
N ALA A 63 4.24 -2.86 2.87
CA ALA A 63 4.34 -1.63 2.07
C ALA A 63 3.19 -0.68 2.39
N LEU A 64 1.98 -1.22 2.49
CA LEU A 64 0.83 -0.41 2.81
C LEU A 64 0.88 0.12 4.23
N GLU A 65 1.41 -0.67 5.16
CA GLU A 65 1.58 -0.21 6.53
C GLU A 65 2.55 0.96 6.58
N ARG A 66 3.61 0.91 5.83
CA ARG A 66 4.57 2.01 5.75
C ARG A 66 3.96 3.26 5.17
N LEU A 67 3.18 3.11 4.11
CA LEU A 67 2.50 4.25 3.51
C LEU A 67 1.47 4.84 4.46
N ALA A 68 0.73 4.00 5.13
CA ALA A 68 -0.27 4.46 6.08
C ALA A 68 0.38 5.22 7.24
N ALA A 69 1.53 4.76 7.69
CA ALA A 69 2.25 5.43 8.76
C ALA A 69 2.78 6.79 8.32
N ALA A 70 3.14 6.91 7.06
CA ALA A 70 3.64 8.18 6.53
C ALA A 70 2.53 9.14 6.17
N LYS A 71 1.39 8.61 5.75
CA LYS A 71 0.28 9.44 5.30
C LYS A 71 -0.27 10.42 6.30
N PRO A 72 -0.40 10.07 7.53
CA PRO A 72 -1.01 11.01 8.48
C PRO A 72 -0.37 12.35 8.49
N LYS A 73 0.86 12.44 8.13
CA LYS A 73 1.51 13.69 8.14
C LYS A 73 0.96 14.62 7.16
N GLU A 74 0.40 14.15 6.07
CA GLU A 74 -0.17 15.03 5.11
C GLU A 74 -1.30 15.77 5.66
N GLY A 75 -2.16 15.11 6.31
CA GLY A 75 -3.32 15.74 6.85
C GLY A 75 -3.02 16.57 8.04
N ALA A 76 -2.07 16.13 8.76
CA ALA A 76 -1.73 16.86 9.93
C ALA A 76 -0.98 18.07 9.61
N HIS A 77 -0.63 18.22 8.59
CA HIS A 77 0.26 19.20 8.41
C HIS A 77 -0.13 20.44 8.31
N THR A 78 -0.22 20.55 8.56
CA THR A 78 -0.37 21.44 8.70
C THR A 78 0.32 22.28 9.02
N PRO A 79 0.54 22.61 9.01
CA PRO A 79 1.18 23.21 9.23
C PRO A 79 1.71 23.84 9.39
N HIS A 80 1.88 23.95 9.40
CA HIS A 80 2.26 24.39 9.69
C HIS A 80 2.30 24.88 9.51
#